data_4b71270b6d48f1333390497147647542
#
_entry.id   4b71270b6d48f1333390497147647542
#
_cell.length_a   1.000
_cell.length_b   1.000
_cell.length_c   1.000
_cell.angle_alpha   90.00
_cell.angle_beta   90.00
_cell.angle_gamma   90.00
#
_symmetry.space_group_name_H-M   'P 1'
#
loop_
_entity.id
_entity.type
_entity.pdbx_description
1 polymer ?
#
loop_
_entity_poly.entity_id
_entity_poly.type
_entity_poly.pdbx_seq_one_letter_code
_entity_poly.pdbx_strand_id
1 'polypeptide(L)'
;MKAIVAFMNIEGKGHPLGGLLKDNFKHCIIALQSENGWVEIDYRIGIPEVRVMAPEDFDLNSHYQDAGYITVETEQSRNIKFSFNLFCGIISVSNCVGLVKAILGVKYFSVTPYQLYKRLNK
;
A
#
# COMPACT_ATOMS: atom_id res chain seq x y z
N MET A 1 -5.56 -12.33 6.64
CA MET A 1 -5.50 -12.23 5.17
C MET A 1 -4.09 -11.83 4.77
N LYS A 2 -3.51 -12.57 3.85
CA LYS A 2 -2.16 -12.28 3.36
C LYS A 2 -2.15 -10.98 2.57
N ALA A 3 -1.15 -10.14 2.79
CA ALA A 3 -0.99 -8.87 2.13
C ALA A 3 0.42 -8.69 1.58
N ILE A 4 0.53 -8.00 0.46
CA ILE A 4 1.81 -7.58 -0.12
C ILE A 4 1.78 -6.06 -0.19
N VAL A 5 2.77 -5.41 0.40
CA VAL A 5 3.01 -3.97 0.21
C VAL A 5 4.15 -3.82 -0.79
N ALA A 6 3.90 -3.12 -1.88
CA ALA A 6 4.88 -2.92 -2.94
C ALA A 6 5.28 -1.44 -3.01
N PHE A 7 6.58 -1.20 -3.15
CA PHE A 7 7.18 0.14 -3.21
C PHE A 7 7.85 0.33 -4.56
N MET A 8 7.68 1.51 -5.13
CA MET A 8 8.17 1.79 -6.47
C MET A 8 8.41 3.28 -6.69
N ASN A 9 9.12 3.60 -7.77
CA ASN A 9 9.10 4.94 -8.33
C ASN A 9 7.82 5.12 -9.15
N ILE A 10 7.31 6.33 -9.17
CA ILE A 10 6.19 6.69 -10.02
C ILE A 10 6.56 7.96 -10.79
N GLU A 11 6.29 7.97 -12.08
CA GLU A 11 6.43 9.17 -12.89
C GLU A 11 5.23 10.08 -12.67
N GLY A 12 5.48 11.37 -12.44
CA GLY A 12 4.44 12.36 -12.26
C GLY A 12 3.97 12.54 -10.81
N LYS A 13 2.67 12.70 -10.61
CA LYS A 13 2.07 13.25 -9.39
C LYS A 13 1.68 12.18 -8.36
N GLY A 14 2.63 11.35 -7.91
CA GLY A 14 2.31 10.32 -6.91
C GLY A 14 2.11 10.89 -5.51
N HIS A 15 3.19 11.23 -4.86
CA HIS A 15 3.19 11.74 -3.48
C HIS A 15 3.45 13.26 -3.48
N PRO A 16 2.80 14.03 -2.57
CA PRO A 16 3.04 15.48 -2.48
C PRO A 16 4.50 15.88 -2.29
N LEU A 17 5.30 15.01 -1.66
CA LEU A 17 6.72 15.22 -1.41
C LEU A 17 7.61 14.44 -2.41
N GLY A 18 7.10 14.11 -3.60
CA GLY A 18 7.77 13.21 -4.54
C GLY A 18 9.23 13.55 -4.86
N GLY A 19 9.58 14.83 -4.94
CA GLY A 19 10.97 15.28 -5.16
C GLY A 19 11.90 15.07 -3.97
N LEU A 20 11.36 14.87 -2.77
CA LEU A 20 12.11 14.68 -1.53
C LEU A 20 12.13 13.22 -1.07
N LEU A 21 11.43 12.34 -1.76
CA LEU A 21 11.33 10.93 -1.38
C LEU A 21 12.55 10.15 -1.87
N LYS A 22 12.90 9.13 -1.11
CA LYS A 22 13.98 8.22 -1.46
C LYS A 22 13.65 7.47 -2.76
N ASP A 23 14.65 7.32 -3.61
CA ASP A 23 14.55 6.54 -4.85
C ASP A 23 14.06 5.11 -4.56
N ASN A 24 13.22 4.57 -5.42
CA ASN A 24 12.48 3.30 -5.28
C ASN A 24 11.38 3.31 -4.20
N PHE A 25 11.23 4.39 -3.44
CA PHE A 25 10.24 4.54 -2.38
C PHE A 25 9.40 5.80 -2.55
N LYS A 26 9.06 6.13 -3.79
CA LYS A 26 8.25 7.33 -4.10
C LYS A 26 6.76 7.07 -4.04
N HIS A 27 6.35 5.81 -4.07
CA HIS A 27 4.95 5.39 -4.01
C HIS A 27 4.86 4.00 -3.38
N CYS A 28 3.71 3.69 -2.79
CA CYS A 28 3.41 2.35 -2.32
C CYS A 28 1.98 1.97 -2.61
N ILE A 29 1.76 0.68 -2.82
CA ILE A 29 0.45 0.07 -3.03
C ILE A 29 0.31 -1.14 -2.12
N ILE A 30 -0.90 -1.61 -1.92
CA ILE A 30 -1.16 -2.83 -1.15
C ILE A 30 -2.03 -3.78 -1.97
N ALA A 31 -1.68 -5.06 -1.95
CA ALA A 31 -2.49 -6.12 -2.50
C ALA A 31 -2.91 -7.10 -1.41
N LEU A 32 -4.18 -7.48 -1.41
CA LEU A 32 -4.76 -8.42 -0.46
C LEU A 32 -5.18 -9.69 -1.17
N GLN A 33 -4.81 -10.85 -0.59
CA GLN A 33 -5.22 -12.14 -1.09
C GLN A 33 -6.58 -12.50 -0.53
N SER A 34 -7.60 -12.50 -1.37
CA SER A 34 -8.96 -12.91 -1.03
C SER A 34 -9.29 -14.26 -1.67
N GLU A 35 -10.41 -14.86 -1.26
CA GLU A 35 -10.93 -16.10 -1.88
C GLU A 35 -11.22 -15.93 -3.38
N ASN A 36 -11.47 -14.71 -3.83
CA ASN A 36 -11.81 -14.37 -5.21
C ASN A 36 -10.61 -13.84 -6.01
N GLY A 37 -9.41 -13.87 -5.44
CA GLY A 37 -8.20 -13.43 -6.09
C GLY A 37 -7.47 -12.33 -5.33
N TRP A 38 -6.38 -11.85 -5.93
CA TRP A 38 -5.60 -10.73 -5.42
C TRP A 38 -6.27 -9.42 -5.78
N VAL A 39 -6.51 -8.57 -4.79
CA VAL A 39 -7.09 -7.24 -4.96
C VAL A 39 -6.02 -6.20 -4.65
N GLU A 40 -5.68 -5.39 -5.64
CA GLU A 40 -4.73 -4.28 -5.49
C GLU A 40 -5.49 -3.00 -5.18
N ILE A 41 -5.01 -2.27 -4.18
CA ILE A 41 -5.54 -0.97 -3.79
C ILE A 41 -4.42 0.06 -3.91
N ASP A 42 -4.64 1.05 -4.77
CA ASP A 42 -3.68 2.09 -5.10
C ASP A 42 -4.31 3.46 -4.90
N TYR A 43 -3.63 4.33 -4.17
CA TYR A 43 -4.11 5.70 -3.94
C TYR A 43 -3.40 6.65 -4.89
N ARG A 44 -4.13 7.14 -5.88
CA ARG A 44 -3.63 8.13 -6.84
C ARG A 44 -4.50 9.38 -6.82
N ILE A 45 -3.88 10.53 -6.62
CA ILE A 45 -4.50 11.86 -6.78
C ILE A 45 -5.84 11.95 -6.03
N GLY A 46 -5.86 11.55 -4.77
CA GLY A 46 -7.04 11.69 -3.91
C GLY A 46 -8.13 10.63 -4.09
N ILE A 47 -7.95 9.66 -5.01
CA ILE A 47 -8.94 8.62 -5.29
C ILE A 47 -8.28 7.25 -5.15
N PRO A 48 -8.77 6.38 -4.22
CA PRO A 48 -8.33 5.00 -4.18
C PRO A 48 -8.83 4.24 -5.40
N GLU A 49 -7.94 3.55 -6.09
CA GLU A 49 -8.28 2.63 -7.17
C GLU A 49 -8.19 1.19 -6.65
N VAL A 50 -9.22 0.40 -6.93
CA VAL A 50 -9.28 -1.01 -6.53
C VAL A 50 -9.33 -1.86 -7.79
N ARG A 51 -8.40 -2.82 -7.91
CA ARG A 51 -8.31 -3.71 -9.08
C ARG A 51 -8.19 -5.16 -8.65
N VAL A 52 -8.87 -6.04 -9.36
CA VAL A 52 -8.61 -7.48 -9.26
C VAL A 52 -7.45 -7.80 -10.21
N MET A 53 -6.32 -8.22 -9.65
CA MET A 53 -5.06 -8.37 -10.40
C MET A 53 -4.86 -9.76 -10.94
N ALA A 54 -5.21 -10.80 -10.17
CA ALA A 54 -4.86 -12.17 -10.50
C ALA A 54 -5.67 -13.15 -9.66
N PRO A 55 -5.73 -14.44 -10.08
CA PRO A 55 -6.32 -15.49 -9.24
C PRO A 55 -5.60 -15.63 -7.89
N GLU A 56 -6.29 -16.19 -6.91
CA GLU A 56 -5.77 -16.35 -5.54
C GLU A 56 -4.43 -17.09 -5.49
N ASP A 57 -4.25 -18.10 -6.32
CA ASP A 57 -3.05 -18.96 -6.36
C ASP A 57 -1.89 -18.37 -7.16
N PHE A 58 -2.06 -17.19 -7.75
CA PHE A 58 -1.01 -16.53 -8.52
C PHE A 58 0.08 -15.97 -7.60
N ASP A 59 1.35 -16.14 -8.00
CA ASP A 59 2.48 -15.56 -7.26
C ASP A 59 2.66 -14.07 -7.60
N LEU A 60 1.82 -13.25 -7.00
CA LEU A 60 1.82 -11.81 -7.24
C LEU A 60 3.10 -11.15 -6.71
N ASN A 61 3.67 -11.67 -5.63
CA ASN A 61 4.91 -11.14 -5.07
C ASN A 61 6.06 -11.20 -6.10
N SER A 62 6.25 -12.35 -6.72
CA SER A 62 7.26 -12.49 -7.77
C SER A 62 6.97 -11.60 -8.97
N HIS A 63 5.70 -11.45 -9.34
CA HIS A 63 5.30 -10.56 -10.42
C HIS A 63 5.71 -9.11 -10.15
N TYR A 64 5.46 -8.62 -8.93
CA TYR A 64 5.87 -7.27 -8.55
C TYR A 64 7.40 -7.12 -8.52
N GLN A 65 8.11 -8.11 -8.01
CA GLN A 65 9.58 -8.09 -7.97
C GLN A 65 10.17 -8.08 -9.38
N ASP A 66 9.61 -8.86 -10.31
CA ASP A 66 10.02 -8.87 -11.71
C ASP A 66 9.75 -7.53 -12.41
N ALA A 67 8.74 -6.79 -11.96
CA ALA A 67 8.47 -5.44 -12.44
C ALA A 67 9.40 -4.37 -11.83
N GLY A 68 10.31 -4.75 -10.94
CA GLY A 68 11.27 -3.86 -10.30
C GLY A 68 10.78 -3.25 -8.97
N TYR A 69 9.65 -3.73 -8.44
CA TYR A 69 9.13 -3.23 -7.17
C TYR A 69 9.83 -3.91 -5.98
N ILE A 70 9.96 -3.16 -4.89
CA ILE A 70 10.40 -3.71 -3.60
C ILE A 70 9.16 -4.10 -2.82
N THR A 71 9.10 -5.34 -2.36
CA THR A 71 7.89 -5.89 -1.73
C THR A 71 8.14 -6.32 -0.30
N VAL A 72 7.12 -6.22 0.53
CA VAL A 72 7.07 -6.80 1.88
C VAL A 72 5.77 -7.61 1.99
N GLU A 73 5.89 -8.89 2.30
CA GLU A 73 4.73 -9.73 2.63
C GLU A 73 4.39 -9.55 4.10
N THR A 74 3.12 -9.39 4.40
CA THR A 74 2.63 -9.22 5.77
C THR A 74 1.23 -9.80 5.91
N GLU A 75 0.69 -9.79 7.11
CA GLU A 75 -0.68 -10.20 7.41
C GLU A 75 -1.55 -8.98 7.71
N GLN A 76 -2.71 -8.95 7.10
CA GLN A 76 -3.72 -7.96 7.39
C GLN A 76 -4.68 -8.50 8.46
N SER A 77 -4.95 -7.74 9.50
CA SER A 77 -5.92 -8.17 10.52
C SER A 77 -7.32 -8.22 9.93
N ARG A 78 -8.12 -9.26 10.33
CA ARG A 78 -9.41 -9.58 9.72
C ARG A 78 -10.49 -8.51 9.85
N ASN A 79 -10.29 -7.53 10.70
CA ASN A 79 -11.26 -6.47 10.93
C ASN A 79 -10.78 -5.18 10.30
N ILE A 80 -10.95 -5.07 8.97
CA ILE A 80 -10.92 -3.75 8.36
C ILE A 80 -12.20 -3.04 8.81
N LYS A 81 -12.15 -2.47 10.00
CA LYS A 81 -13.14 -1.47 10.33
C LYS A 81 -12.77 -0.21 9.56
N PHE A 82 -13.34 -0.04 8.40
CA PHE A 82 -13.49 1.29 7.86
C PHE A 82 -14.39 2.07 8.81
N SER A 83 -13.89 2.38 9.98
CA SER A 83 -14.52 3.44 10.74
C SER A 83 -14.15 4.72 10.01
N PHE A 84 -15.02 5.12 9.11
CA PHE A 84 -15.04 6.45 8.58
C PHE A 84 -15.36 7.41 9.73
N ASN A 85 -14.46 7.55 10.65
CA ASN A 85 -14.35 8.79 11.35
C ASN A 85 -13.82 9.76 10.31
N LEU A 86 -14.65 10.68 9.88
CA LEU A 86 -14.35 11.65 8.82
C LEU A 86 -12.99 12.33 9.08
N PHE A 87 -12.66 12.58 10.33
CA PHE A 87 -11.40 13.19 10.73
C PHE A 87 -10.20 12.24 10.54
N CYS A 88 -10.33 10.98 10.94
CA CYS A 88 -9.29 9.96 10.71
C CYS A 88 -9.17 9.62 9.21
N GLY A 89 -10.27 9.67 8.47
CA GLY A 89 -10.27 9.48 7.03
C GLY A 89 -9.46 10.55 6.30
N ILE A 90 -9.62 11.81 6.69
CA ILE A 90 -8.88 12.93 6.08
C ILE A 90 -7.38 12.83 6.38
N ILE A 91 -7.00 12.46 7.60
CA ILE A 91 -5.59 12.37 7.99
C ILE A 91 -4.97 11.04 7.55
N SER A 92 -5.72 9.93 7.67
CA SER A 92 -5.19 8.59 7.38
C SER A 92 -5.09 8.30 5.89
N VAL A 93 -5.89 8.95 5.05
CA VAL A 93 -5.98 8.68 3.61
C VAL A 93 -5.53 9.87 2.77
N SER A 94 -4.68 10.73 3.32
CA SER A 94 -4.14 11.89 2.59
C SER A 94 -3.06 11.52 1.57
N ASN A 95 -2.54 10.29 1.62
CA ASN A 95 -1.52 9.80 0.68
C ASN A 95 -1.50 8.27 0.65
N CYS A 96 -0.66 7.69 -0.21
CA CYS A 96 -0.54 6.25 -0.37
C CYS A 96 -0.12 5.53 0.92
N VAL A 97 0.76 6.12 1.71
CA VAL A 97 1.20 5.55 3.00
C VAL A 97 0.04 5.46 3.99
N GLY A 98 -0.75 6.52 4.09
CA GLY A 98 -1.94 6.56 4.97
C GLY A 98 -2.94 5.48 4.59
N LEU A 99 -3.19 5.28 3.31
CA LEU A 99 -4.09 4.23 2.82
C LEU A 99 -3.59 2.84 3.20
N VAL A 100 -2.32 2.53 2.94
CA VAL A 100 -1.72 1.24 3.27
C VAL A 100 -1.79 0.97 4.77
N LYS A 101 -1.45 1.96 5.59
CA LYS A 101 -1.53 1.83 7.05
C LYS A 101 -2.95 1.57 7.53
N ALA A 102 -3.92 2.27 6.97
CA ALA A 102 -5.33 2.08 7.33
C ALA A 102 -5.80 0.67 7.00
N ILE A 103 -5.44 0.15 5.84
CA ILE A 103 -5.81 -1.22 5.42
C ILE A 103 -5.13 -2.27 6.30
N LEU A 104 -3.85 -2.09 6.63
CA LEU A 104 -3.14 -3.01 7.51
C LEU A 104 -3.55 -2.91 8.97
N GLY A 105 -4.21 -1.83 9.36
CA GLY A 105 -4.59 -1.59 10.76
C GLY A 105 -3.42 -1.24 11.66
N VAL A 106 -2.33 -0.71 11.11
CA VAL A 106 -1.13 -0.33 11.88
C VAL A 106 -1.18 1.13 12.29
N LYS A 107 -0.67 1.43 13.48
CA LYS A 107 -0.76 2.76 14.09
C LYS A 107 0.58 3.45 14.30
N TYR A 108 1.69 2.83 13.91
CA TYR A 108 2.99 3.47 14.09
C TYR A 108 3.16 4.66 13.14
N PHE A 109 4.03 5.57 13.54
CA PHE A 109 4.31 6.77 12.74
C PHE A 109 5.10 6.40 11.48
N SER A 110 4.56 6.76 10.34
CA SER A 110 5.26 6.76 9.07
C SER A 110 4.52 7.69 8.11
N VAL A 111 5.25 8.54 7.43
CA VAL A 111 4.70 9.54 6.49
C VAL A 111 5.17 9.22 5.07
N THR A 112 6.38 8.71 4.92
CA THR A 112 6.96 8.37 3.61
C THR A 112 6.93 6.87 3.37
N PRO A 113 6.91 6.43 2.10
CA PRO A 113 6.97 5.01 1.78
C PRO A 113 8.20 4.30 2.36
N TYR A 114 9.36 4.97 2.38
CA TYR A 114 10.56 4.38 2.96
C TYR A 114 10.46 4.17 4.47
N GLN A 115 9.84 5.11 5.18
CA GLN A 115 9.58 4.93 6.61
C GLN A 115 8.66 3.75 6.86
N LEU A 116 7.61 3.61 6.05
CA LEU A 116 6.70 2.47 6.12
C LEU A 116 7.44 1.15 5.85
N TYR A 117 8.26 1.11 4.81
CA TYR A 117 9.07 -0.07 4.48
C TYR A 117 9.95 -0.50 5.65
N LYS A 118 10.65 0.44 6.27
CA LYS A 118 11.51 0.12 7.43
C LYS A 118 10.73 -0.46 8.60
N ARG A 119 9.49 -0.01 8.81
CA ARG A 119 8.63 -0.53 9.86
C ARG A 119 8.12 -1.93 9.55
N LEU A 120 7.71 -2.16 8.32
CA LEU A 120 7.16 -3.47 7.89
C LEU A 120 8.25 -4.54 7.80
N ASN A 121 9.46 -4.15 7.45
CA ASN A 121 10.57 -5.07 7.20
C ASN A 121 11.40 -5.41 8.46
N LYS A 122 10.90 -5.08 9.61
CA LYS A 122 11.54 -5.45 10.88
C LYS A 122 11.33 -6.90 11.26
#